data_36012bf76b1bd1cfc027de7d4cf8ad6a
#
_entry.id   36012bf76b1bd1cfc027de7d4cf8ad6a
#
_cell.length_a   1.000
_cell.length_b   1.000
_cell.length_c   1.000
_cell.angle_alpha   90.00
_cell.angle_beta   90.00
_cell.angle_gamma   90.00
#
_symmetry.space_group_name_H-M   'P 1'
#
loop_
_entity.id
_entity.type
_entity.pdbx_description
1 polymer ?
#
loop_
_entity_poly.entity_id
_entity_poly.type
_entity_poly.pdbx_seq_one_letter_code
_entity_poly.pdbx_strand_id
1 'polypeptide(L)'
;MPPTQAPGPSEPPEAAVSEAASEAASEAVGKAVVETRALTMVYPGNVTALDGLTVTVAPGVTGLVGANGAGKSTLIKILLGLIPPTKGQAKVLGHDCQTSGETIRTLLGYMPEHDCLPPDVTATEFVTHLGRMSGLPPTVAKERAAESLRHVGLHEERYRLIGTYSTGMKQRVKLAQALVGDPRLLLLDEPTNGLDPVGRTTMLELIARIGAEFGISIVVASHLLGEIERICDHLVAIEAGRLLRADTITSFTQASQVLAVEVEEGLAQLLQELKARGLAATTQQDQRTLLVPLGGDDTYDVVRDAVADLALPLCRLEQRRHQVEELFRDEEGAAHV
;
A
#
# COMPACT_ATOMS: atom_id res chain seq x y z
N MET A 1 -10.18 68.00 -10.77
CA MET A 1 -9.32 66.85 -10.47
C MET A 1 -10.20 65.64 -10.25
N PRO A 2 -10.18 64.62 -11.12
CA PRO A 2 -10.88 63.37 -10.86
C PRO A 2 -9.99 62.43 -10.03
N PRO A 3 -10.56 61.50 -9.24
CA PRO A 3 -9.80 60.59 -8.39
C PRO A 3 -9.15 59.47 -9.20
N THR A 4 -7.89 59.20 -8.83
CA THR A 4 -7.05 58.12 -9.37
C THR A 4 -7.59 56.74 -8.96
N GLN A 5 -7.93 55.90 -9.91
CA GLN A 5 -8.21 54.48 -9.69
C GLN A 5 -6.94 53.72 -9.33
N ALA A 6 -7.01 52.93 -8.26
CA ALA A 6 -5.98 51.97 -7.92
C ALA A 6 -6.02 50.77 -8.84
N PRO A 7 -4.87 50.18 -9.24
CA PRO A 7 -4.85 48.99 -10.05
C PRO A 7 -5.33 47.75 -9.25
N GLY A 8 -6.18 46.94 -9.85
CA GLY A 8 -6.63 45.66 -9.30
C GLY A 8 -5.51 44.62 -9.25
N PRO A 9 -5.69 43.57 -8.42
CA PRO A 9 -4.67 42.52 -8.29
C PRO A 9 -4.48 41.79 -9.61
N SER A 10 -3.24 41.79 -10.10
CA SER A 10 -2.81 41.00 -11.28
C SER A 10 -2.78 39.52 -10.92
N GLU A 11 -3.47 38.68 -11.67
CA GLU A 11 -3.33 37.23 -11.64
C GLU A 11 -1.88 36.83 -11.95
N PRO A 12 -1.31 35.85 -11.22
CA PRO A 12 0.03 35.36 -11.54
C PRO A 12 0.02 34.62 -12.87
N PRO A 13 1.07 34.73 -13.70
CA PRO A 13 1.14 34.07 -15.00
C PRO A 13 1.15 32.53 -14.84
N GLU A 14 0.41 31.83 -15.70
CA GLU A 14 0.29 30.34 -15.73
C GLU A 14 1.66 29.61 -15.75
N ALA A 15 2.71 30.24 -16.22
CA ALA A 15 4.07 29.72 -16.16
C ALA A 15 4.62 29.52 -14.75
N ALA A 16 4.28 30.42 -13.79
CA ALA A 16 4.74 30.31 -12.41
C ALA A 16 4.08 29.15 -11.64
N VAL A 17 2.83 28.80 -11.99
CA VAL A 17 2.14 27.65 -11.40
C VAL A 17 2.72 26.34 -11.92
N SER A 18 3.12 26.29 -13.20
CA SER A 18 3.78 25.13 -13.81
C SER A 18 5.20 24.90 -13.26
N GLU A 19 5.97 25.97 -13.04
CA GLU A 19 7.30 25.86 -12.42
C GLU A 19 7.24 25.43 -10.95
N ALA A 20 6.33 25.99 -10.16
CA ALA A 20 6.14 25.60 -8.76
C ALA A 20 5.67 24.14 -8.61
N ALA A 21 4.80 23.66 -9.52
CA ALA A 21 4.39 22.26 -9.57
C ALA A 21 5.55 21.33 -10.00
N SER A 22 6.41 21.79 -10.92
CA SER A 22 7.62 21.08 -11.34
C SER A 22 8.70 21.05 -10.25
N GLU A 23 8.89 22.15 -9.51
CA GLU A 23 9.80 22.21 -8.36
C GLU A 23 9.31 21.35 -7.20
N ALA A 24 8.02 21.39 -6.86
CA ALA A 24 7.42 20.51 -5.83
C ALA A 24 7.52 19.03 -6.22
N ALA A 25 7.33 18.67 -7.48
CA ALA A 25 7.54 17.31 -7.99
C ALA A 25 9.04 16.92 -7.95
N SER A 26 9.95 17.85 -8.22
CA SER A 26 11.41 17.63 -8.13
C SER A 26 11.88 17.49 -6.67
N GLU A 27 11.29 18.24 -5.74
CA GLU A 27 11.57 18.13 -4.30
C GLU A 27 11.01 16.84 -3.70
N ALA A 28 9.86 16.37 -4.17
CA ALA A 28 9.29 15.07 -3.79
C ALA A 28 10.15 13.89 -4.30
N VAL A 29 10.73 14.00 -5.49
CA VAL A 29 11.69 13.02 -6.06
C VAL A 29 12.96 12.91 -5.19
N GLY A 30 13.41 14.00 -4.55
CA GLY A 30 14.55 13.97 -3.63
C GLY A 30 14.30 13.22 -2.31
N LYS A 31 13.05 12.88 -2.00
CA LYS A 31 12.64 12.16 -0.77
C LYS A 31 12.13 10.74 -1.03
N ALA A 32 12.00 10.31 -2.28
CA ALA A 32 11.46 9.00 -2.61
C ALA A 32 12.34 7.86 -2.06
N VAL A 33 11.70 6.84 -1.47
CA VAL A 33 12.40 5.64 -0.96
C VAL A 33 12.50 4.55 -2.02
N VAL A 34 11.53 4.50 -2.96
CA VAL A 34 11.56 3.63 -4.15
C VAL A 34 11.10 4.42 -5.37
N GLU A 35 11.81 4.27 -6.47
CA GLU A 35 11.43 4.81 -7.77
C GLU A 35 11.56 3.73 -8.84
N THR A 36 10.55 3.58 -9.67
CA THR A 36 10.62 2.74 -10.88
C THR A 36 10.21 3.53 -12.11
N ARG A 37 10.84 3.24 -13.25
CA ARG A 37 10.55 3.88 -14.53
C ARG A 37 10.45 2.84 -15.62
N ALA A 38 9.26 2.67 -16.19
CA ALA A 38 8.92 1.70 -17.23
C ALA A 38 9.51 0.30 -16.95
N LEU A 39 9.43 -0.13 -15.68
CA LEU A 39 10.04 -1.36 -15.20
C LEU A 39 9.30 -2.57 -15.78
N THR A 40 10.02 -3.39 -16.55
CA THR A 40 9.47 -4.58 -17.19
C THR A 40 10.29 -5.79 -16.83
N MET A 41 9.61 -6.87 -16.49
CA MET A 41 10.23 -8.18 -16.22
C MET A 41 9.49 -9.29 -16.95
N VAL A 42 10.21 -9.98 -17.82
CA VAL A 42 9.72 -11.14 -18.57
C VAL A 42 10.57 -12.36 -18.21
N TYR A 43 9.94 -13.36 -17.64
CA TYR A 43 10.58 -14.63 -17.30
C TYR A 43 10.67 -15.56 -18.52
N PRO A 44 11.54 -16.61 -18.48
CA PRO A 44 11.56 -17.65 -19.51
C PRO A 44 10.16 -18.24 -19.75
N GLY A 45 9.83 -18.51 -21.00
CA GLY A 45 8.47 -18.93 -21.39
C GLY A 45 7.52 -17.77 -21.68
N ASN A 46 8.05 -16.55 -21.84
CA ASN A 46 7.28 -15.33 -22.19
C ASN A 46 6.25 -14.91 -21.13
N VAL A 47 6.52 -15.23 -19.86
CA VAL A 47 5.66 -14.84 -18.74
C VAL A 47 6.04 -13.43 -18.30
N THR A 48 5.20 -12.44 -18.62
CA THR A 48 5.39 -11.05 -18.21
C THR A 48 4.91 -10.88 -16.77
N ALA A 49 5.84 -10.62 -15.84
CA ALA A 49 5.54 -10.42 -14.44
C ALA A 49 5.40 -8.92 -14.07
N LEU A 50 6.12 -8.04 -14.79
CA LEU A 50 5.96 -6.58 -14.71
C LEU A 50 5.96 -6.02 -16.12
N ASP A 51 5.08 -5.06 -16.38
CA ASP A 51 4.87 -4.46 -17.70
C ASP A 51 4.83 -2.94 -17.61
N GLY A 52 5.97 -2.30 -17.80
CA GLY A 52 6.09 -0.84 -17.84
C GLY A 52 5.80 -0.13 -16.52
N LEU A 53 5.95 -0.82 -15.37
CA LEU A 53 5.62 -0.29 -14.05
C LEU A 53 6.41 0.98 -13.73
N THR A 54 5.71 2.10 -13.57
CA THR A 54 6.29 3.39 -13.16
C THR A 54 5.59 3.85 -11.89
N VAL A 55 6.34 3.88 -10.77
CA VAL A 55 5.81 4.28 -9.47
C VAL A 55 6.91 4.94 -8.62
N THR A 56 6.49 5.91 -7.81
CA THR A 56 7.32 6.57 -6.81
C THR A 56 6.70 6.32 -5.44
N VAL A 57 7.50 5.80 -4.50
CA VAL A 57 7.08 5.52 -3.12
C VAL A 57 7.72 6.57 -2.21
N ALA A 58 6.88 7.30 -1.49
CA ALA A 58 7.30 8.28 -0.50
C ALA A 58 7.75 7.60 0.82
N PRO A 59 8.48 8.32 1.71
CA PRO A 59 8.73 7.86 3.09
C PRO A 59 7.43 7.59 3.85
N GLY A 60 7.50 6.71 4.86
CA GLY A 60 6.35 6.27 5.65
C GLY A 60 5.99 4.81 5.38
N VAL A 61 4.78 4.42 5.71
CA VAL A 61 4.27 3.05 5.50
C VAL A 61 3.46 2.99 4.20
N THR A 62 3.93 2.21 3.24
CA THR A 62 3.25 2.01 1.95
C THR A 62 2.76 0.58 1.81
N GLY A 63 1.47 0.41 1.54
CA GLY A 63 0.88 -0.86 1.14
C GLY A 63 1.11 -1.12 -0.36
N LEU A 64 1.71 -2.26 -0.68
CA LEU A 64 1.83 -2.77 -2.05
C LEU A 64 0.81 -3.88 -2.24
N VAL A 65 -0.29 -3.58 -2.93
CA VAL A 65 -1.44 -4.49 -3.03
C VAL A 65 -1.65 -5.01 -4.44
N GLY A 66 -2.24 -6.18 -4.52
CA GLY A 66 -2.57 -6.84 -5.78
C GLY A 66 -2.83 -8.33 -5.57
N ALA A 67 -3.54 -8.95 -6.49
CA ALA A 67 -3.81 -10.37 -6.48
C ALA A 67 -2.52 -11.22 -6.49
N ASN A 68 -2.65 -12.51 -6.21
CA ASN A 68 -1.55 -13.44 -6.37
C ASN A 68 -1.13 -13.49 -7.85
N GLY A 69 0.17 -13.34 -8.11
CA GLY A 69 0.69 -13.22 -9.47
C GLY A 69 0.71 -11.80 -10.06
N ALA A 70 0.21 -10.78 -9.36
CA ALA A 70 0.21 -9.39 -9.83
C ALA A 70 1.61 -8.78 -10.04
N GLY A 71 2.69 -9.45 -9.60
CA GLY A 71 4.06 -8.99 -9.76
C GLY A 71 4.74 -8.45 -8.50
N LYS A 72 4.07 -8.42 -7.35
CA LYS A 72 4.59 -7.88 -6.07
C LYS A 72 5.95 -8.46 -5.68
N SER A 73 6.06 -9.77 -5.57
CA SER A 73 7.32 -10.44 -5.18
C SER A 73 8.40 -10.30 -6.26
N THR A 74 8.03 -10.16 -7.55
CA THR A 74 8.98 -9.85 -8.62
C THR A 74 9.55 -8.44 -8.46
N LEU A 75 8.71 -7.46 -8.17
CA LEU A 75 9.14 -6.10 -7.86
C LEU A 75 10.10 -6.09 -6.67
N ILE A 76 9.73 -6.74 -5.56
CA ILE A 76 10.60 -6.86 -4.37
C ILE A 76 11.96 -7.47 -4.73
N LYS A 77 12.02 -8.54 -5.52
CA LYS A 77 13.29 -9.16 -5.94
C LYS A 77 14.18 -8.21 -6.77
N ILE A 78 13.58 -7.38 -7.61
CA ILE A 78 14.32 -6.36 -8.38
C ILE A 78 14.83 -5.26 -7.44
N LEU A 79 14.00 -4.77 -6.51
CA LEU A 79 14.39 -3.75 -5.53
C LEU A 79 15.53 -4.23 -4.61
N LEU A 80 15.57 -5.52 -4.28
CA LEU A 80 16.68 -6.16 -3.56
C LEU A 80 17.96 -6.34 -4.39
N GLY A 81 17.89 -6.07 -5.71
CA GLY A 81 19.00 -6.35 -6.62
C GLY A 81 19.29 -7.85 -6.81
N LEU A 82 18.30 -8.71 -6.57
CA LEU A 82 18.45 -10.17 -6.71
C LEU A 82 18.27 -10.62 -8.16
N ILE A 83 17.45 -9.92 -8.92
CA ILE A 83 17.22 -10.19 -10.35
C ILE A 83 17.27 -8.86 -11.12
N PRO A 84 17.92 -8.81 -12.29
CA PRO A 84 17.87 -7.64 -13.15
C PRO A 84 16.52 -7.56 -13.88
N PRO A 85 15.95 -6.36 -14.08
CA PRO A 85 14.77 -6.19 -14.91
C PRO A 85 15.11 -6.44 -16.40
N THR A 86 14.13 -6.83 -17.19
CA THR A 86 14.29 -6.98 -18.65
C THR A 86 14.41 -5.63 -19.34
N LYS A 87 13.66 -4.60 -18.85
CA LYS A 87 13.70 -3.22 -19.32
C LYS A 87 13.37 -2.27 -18.18
N GLY A 88 13.69 -0.99 -18.37
CA GLY A 88 13.41 0.05 -17.39
C GLY A 88 14.46 0.12 -16.29
N GLN A 89 14.16 0.89 -15.24
CA GLN A 89 15.08 1.18 -14.15
C GLN A 89 14.33 1.15 -12.82
N ALA A 90 15.02 0.77 -11.74
CA ALA A 90 14.53 0.85 -10.37
C ALA A 90 15.62 1.43 -9.47
N LYS A 91 15.22 2.29 -8.54
CA LYS A 91 16.11 2.87 -7.51
C LYS A 91 15.51 2.66 -6.13
N VAL A 92 16.36 2.41 -5.17
CA VAL A 92 16.03 2.32 -3.74
C VAL A 92 16.91 3.31 -2.98
N LEU A 93 16.32 4.21 -2.22
CA LEU A 93 17.01 5.27 -1.48
C LEU A 93 18.03 6.04 -2.35
N GLY A 94 17.67 6.27 -3.63
CA GLY A 94 18.52 6.94 -4.62
C GLY A 94 19.57 6.05 -5.31
N HIS A 95 19.77 4.81 -4.86
CA HIS A 95 20.72 3.86 -5.44
C HIS A 95 20.07 3.00 -6.54
N ASP A 96 20.73 2.83 -7.66
CA ASP A 96 20.26 2.00 -8.77
C ASP A 96 20.36 0.51 -8.42
N CYS A 97 19.25 -0.24 -8.61
CA CYS A 97 19.14 -1.64 -8.22
C CYS A 97 20.06 -2.58 -9.02
N GLN A 98 20.46 -2.21 -10.24
CA GLN A 98 21.33 -3.04 -11.09
C GLN A 98 22.80 -2.88 -10.74
N THR A 99 23.22 -1.63 -10.38
CA THR A 99 24.64 -1.31 -10.18
C THR A 99 25.05 -1.22 -8.72
N SER A 100 24.11 -1.00 -7.80
CA SER A 100 24.38 -0.73 -6.39
C SER A 100 23.72 -1.74 -5.43
N GLY A 101 23.49 -2.98 -5.87
CA GLY A 101 22.77 -3.99 -5.10
C GLY A 101 23.38 -4.29 -3.72
N GLU A 102 24.71 -4.25 -3.57
CA GLU A 102 25.36 -4.43 -2.26
C GLU A 102 25.01 -3.28 -1.30
N THR A 103 25.15 -2.04 -1.75
CA THR A 103 24.80 -0.85 -0.96
C THR A 103 23.33 -0.86 -0.58
N ILE A 104 22.43 -1.22 -1.50
CA ILE A 104 21.00 -1.32 -1.20
C ILE A 104 20.75 -2.32 -0.08
N ARG A 105 21.34 -3.51 -0.14
CA ARG A 105 21.15 -4.55 0.89
C ARG A 105 21.69 -4.18 2.27
N THR A 106 22.64 -3.26 2.39
CA THR A 106 23.07 -2.72 3.70
C THR A 106 22.08 -1.71 4.29
N LEU A 107 21.25 -1.09 3.45
CA LEU A 107 20.28 -0.07 3.86
C LEU A 107 18.86 -0.63 3.97
N LEU A 108 18.65 -1.89 3.57
CA LEU A 108 17.34 -2.49 3.40
C LEU A 108 17.20 -3.74 4.27
N GLY A 109 16.07 -3.85 4.97
CA GLY A 109 15.66 -5.07 5.65
C GLY A 109 14.59 -5.79 4.83
N TYR A 110 14.68 -7.11 4.75
CA TYR A 110 13.73 -7.93 4.01
C TYR A 110 13.13 -9.04 4.85
N MET A 111 11.81 -9.12 4.85
CA MET A 111 11.03 -10.19 5.44
C MET A 111 10.37 -10.99 4.30
N PRO A 112 10.82 -12.22 4.02
CA PRO A 112 10.26 -13.06 2.95
C PRO A 112 8.90 -13.66 3.35
N GLU A 113 8.04 -13.93 2.35
CA GLU A 113 6.78 -14.63 2.55
C GLU A 113 7.00 -16.04 3.10
N HIS A 114 7.87 -16.83 2.44
CA HIS A 114 8.07 -18.22 2.78
C HIS A 114 8.83 -18.42 4.09
N ASP A 115 8.58 -19.55 4.75
CA ASP A 115 9.30 -19.94 5.96
C ASP A 115 10.75 -20.33 5.60
N CYS A 116 11.71 -19.53 6.08
CA CYS A 116 13.14 -19.71 5.86
C CYS A 116 13.89 -19.91 7.18
N LEU A 117 13.16 -20.21 8.25
CA LEU A 117 13.71 -20.28 9.61
C LEU A 117 14.23 -21.69 9.93
N PRO A 118 15.49 -21.84 10.31
CA PRO A 118 16.04 -23.14 10.71
C PRO A 118 15.42 -23.60 12.04
N PRO A 119 14.85 -24.81 12.12
CA PRO A 119 14.13 -25.25 13.31
C PRO A 119 15.04 -25.59 14.52
N ASP A 120 16.31 -25.92 14.26
CA ASP A 120 17.25 -26.51 15.22
C ASP A 120 18.15 -25.48 15.93
N VAL A 121 17.89 -24.19 15.72
CA VAL A 121 18.62 -23.09 16.38
C VAL A 121 17.66 -22.20 17.15
N THR A 122 18.18 -21.40 18.09
CA THR A 122 17.41 -20.39 18.80
C THR A 122 17.24 -19.13 17.95
N ALA A 123 16.19 -18.34 18.22
CA ALA A 123 16.01 -17.07 17.52
C ALA A 123 17.21 -16.11 17.75
N THR A 124 17.81 -16.12 18.93
CA THR A 124 19.00 -15.33 19.24
C THR A 124 20.18 -15.73 18.35
N GLU A 125 20.47 -17.02 18.22
CA GLU A 125 21.56 -17.53 17.38
C GLU A 125 21.32 -17.18 15.91
N PHE A 126 20.10 -17.41 15.41
CA PHE A 126 19.73 -17.14 14.03
C PHE A 126 19.86 -15.66 13.67
N VAL A 127 19.23 -14.75 14.45
CA VAL A 127 19.27 -13.31 14.16
C VAL A 127 20.68 -12.74 14.35
N THR A 128 21.45 -13.23 15.34
CA THR A 128 22.87 -12.87 15.49
C THR A 128 23.70 -13.27 14.27
N HIS A 129 23.47 -14.48 13.75
CA HIS A 129 24.16 -14.96 12.55
C HIS A 129 23.86 -14.03 11.34
N LEU A 130 22.62 -13.65 11.14
CA LEU A 130 22.23 -12.74 10.05
C LEU A 130 22.83 -11.34 10.22
N GLY A 131 22.88 -10.81 11.46
CA GLY A 131 23.56 -9.55 11.74
C GLY A 131 25.05 -9.60 11.35
N ARG A 132 25.73 -10.72 11.61
CA ARG A 132 27.11 -10.93 11.17
C ARG A 132 27.24 -11.01 9.63
N MET A 133 26.30 -11.68 8.97
CA MET A 133 26.27 -11.74 7.51
C MET A 133 26.03 -10.37 6.87
N SER A 134 25.31 -9.48 7.57
CA SER A 134 25.12 -8.06 7.17
C SER A 134 26.36 -7.20 7.45
N GLY A 135 27.47 -7.78 7.92
CA GLY A 135 28.74 -7.09 8.15
C GLY A 135 28.92 -6.52 9.56
N LEU A 136 28.01 -6.78 10.50
CA LEU A 136 28.16 -6.32 11.87
C LEU A 136 29.25 -7.09 12.62
N PRO A 137 30.09 -6.42 13.45
CA PRO A 137 31.02 -7.08 14.36
C PRO A 137 30.29 -8.06 15.30
N PRO A 138 30.91 -9.17 15.74
CA PRO A 138 30.23 -10.22 16.51
C PRO A 138 29.53 -9.73 17.79
N THR A 139 30.12 -8.80 18.53
CA THR A 139 29.53 -8.19 19.72
C THR A 139 28.31 -7.34 19.38
N VAL A 140 28.42 -6.46 18.37
CA VAL A 140 27.33 -5.61 17.88
C VAL A 140 26.19 -6.45 17.32
N ALA A 141 26.49 -7.50 16.54
CA ALA A 141 25.47 -8.40 16.00
C ALA A 141 24.66 -9.07 17.11
N LYS A 142 25.29 -9.47 18.21
CA LYS A 142 24.60 -10.07 19.36
C LYS A 142 23.71 -9.06 20.09
N GLU A 143 24.16 -7.84 20.27
CA GLU A 143 23.40 -6.76 20.92
C GLU A 143 22.19 -6.38 20.05
N ARG A 144 22.41 -6.14 18.75
CA ARG A 144 21.35 -5.81 17.80
C ARG A 144 20.32 -6.93 17.63
N ALA A 145 20.76 -8.20 17.66
CA ALA A 145 19.84 -9.34 17.64
C ALA A 145 18.95 -9.37 18.88
N ALA A 146 19.53 -9.17 20.07
CA ALA A 146 18.78 -9.14 21.32
C ALA A 146 17.78 -7.97 21.36
N GLU A 147 18.16 -6.81 20.81
CA GLU A 147 17.35 -5.62 20.70
C GLU A 147 16.20 -5.84 19.71
N SER A 148 16.48 -6.30 18.48
CA SER A 148 15.47 -6.57 17.45
C SER A 148 14.44 -7.60 17.92
N LEU A 149 14.89 -8.68 18.58
CA LEU A 149 13.99 -9.71 19.13
C LEU A 149 13.09 -9.15 20.23
N ARG A 150 13.60 -8.24 21.06
CA ARG A 150 12.82 -7.55 22.09
C ARG A 150 11.77 -6.62 21.49
N HIS A 151 12.12 -5.84 20.45
CA HIS A 151 11.20 -4.95 19.76
C HIS A 151 10.01 -5.69 19.11
N VAL A 152 10.25 -6.90 18.62
CA VAL A 152 9.16 -7.74 18.09
C VAL A 152 8.43 -8.53 19.18
N GLY A 153 8.76 -8.33 20.48
CA GLY A 153 8.07 -8.94 21.61
C GLY A 153 8.46 -10.39 21.88
N LEU A 154 9.66 -10.81 21.47
CA LEU A 154 10.25 -12.10 21.84
C LEU A 154 11.29 -11.88 22.95
N HIS A 155 10.87 -12.02 24.22
CA HIS A 155 11.72 -11.79 25.38
C HIS A 155 12.47 -13.06 25.77
N GLU A 156 11.88 -13.91 26.60
CA GLU A 156 12.48 -15.17 27.03
C GLU A 156 12.39 -16.26 25.96
N GLU A 157 11.38 -16.19 25.12
CA GLU A 157 11.15 -17.13 24.01
C GLU A 157 12.34 -17.19 23.06
N ARG A 158 13.08 -16.09 22.89
CA ARG A 158 14.24 -16.01 21.98
C ARG A 158 15.35 -17.05 22.25
N TYR A 159 15.34 -17.65 23.42
CA TYR A 159 16.30 -18.71 23.80
C TYR A 159 15.78 -20.12 23.51
N ARG A 160 14.54 -20.28 23.06
CA ARG A 160 13.97 -21.56 22.66
C ARG A 160 14.26 -21.84 21.18
N LEU A 161 14.26 -23.12 20.81
CA LEU A 161 14.40 -23.53 19.42
C LEU A 161 13.24 -23.02 18.56
N ILE A 162 13.54 -22.47 17.38
CA ILE A 162 12.56 -21.92 16.44
C ILE A 162 11.54 -22.97 16.01
N GLY A 163 11.94 -24.26 15.92
CA GLY A 163 11.02 -25.35 15.59
C GLY A 163 9.86 -25.50 16.56
N THR A 164 9.96 -24.95 17.79
CA THR A 164 8.89 -24.99 18.80
C THR A 164 7.96 -23.78 18.77
N TYR A 165 8.16 -22.85 17.82
CA TYR A 165 7.43 -21.60 17.77
C TYR A 165 6.07 -21.75 17.08
N SER A 166 5.07 -20.96 17.54
CA SER A 166 3.85 -20.74 16.79
C SER A 166 4.12 -19.95 15.50
N THR A 167 3.19 -19.98 14.57
CA THR A 167 3.29 -19.20 13.32
C THR A 167 3.53 -17.72 13.61
N GLY A 168 2.80 -17.14 14.58
CA GLY A 168 2.98 -15.73 14.96
C GLY A 168 4.38 -15.44 15.55
N MET A 169 4.94 -16.34 16.33
CA MET A 169 6.33 -16.20 16.83
C MET A 169 7.34 -16.28 15.68
N LYS A 170 7.13 -17.17 14.73
CA LYS A 170 7.96 -17.28 13.51
C LYS A 170 7.93 -16.01 12.68
N GLN A 171 6.75 -15.42 12.44
CA GLN A 171 6.63 -14.14 11.75
C GLN A 171 7.37 -13.01 12.49
N ARG A 172 7.31 -12.99 13.81
CA ARG A 172 8.09 -12.03 14.63
C ARG A 172 9.61 -12.23 14.49
N VAL A 173 10.10 -13.46 14.42
CA VAL A 173 11.54 -13.74 14.15
C VAL A 173 11.93 -13.23 12.75
N LYS A 174 11.09 -13.46 11.73
CA LYS A 174 11.32 -12.95 10.37
C LYS A 174 11.35 -11.41 10.34
N LEU A 175 10.52 -10.75 11.11
CA LEU A 175 10.58 -9.30 11.26
C LEU A 175 11.85 -8.84 11.98
N ALA A 176 12.26 -9.53 13.07
CA ALA A 176 13.51 -9.24 13.78
C ALA A 176 14.75 -9.41 12.88
N GLN A 177 14.75 -10.43 12.00
CA GLN A 177 15.81 -10.62 11.01
C GLN A 177 15.91 -9.44 10.04
N ALA A 178 14.78 -8.86 9.63
CA ALA A 178 14.77 -7.70 8.75
C ALA A 178 15.29 -6.43 9.44
N LEU A 179 15.16 -6.35 10.78
CA LEU A 179 15.56 -5.19 11.58
C LEU A 179 17.02 -5.20 12.02
N VAL A 180 17.67 -6.37 12.09
CA VAL A 180 18.98 -6.53 12.75
C VAL A 180 20.09 -5.69 12.12
N GLY A 181 20.00 -5.42 10.80
CA GLY A 181 20.96 -4.62 10.03
C GLY A 181 20.83 -3.10 10.19
N ASP A 182 19.90 -2.61 11.03
CA ASP A 182 19.58 -1.18 11.15
C ASP A 182 19.13 -0.54 9.82
N PRO A 183 18.09 -1.07 9.18
CA PRO A 183 17.70 -0.65 7.85
C PRO A 183 17.03 0.73 7.86
N ARG A 184 17.11 1.43 6.72
CA ARG A 184 16.36 2.66 6.42
C ARG A 184 15.03 2.39 5.70
N LEU A 185 14.91 1.21 5.09
CA LEU A 185 13.72 0.74 4.41
C LEU A 185 13.49 -0.73 4.73
N LEU A 186 12.25 -1.10 5.10
CA LEU A 186 11.80 -2.48 5.22
C LEU A 186 10.94 -2.87 4.02
N LEU A 187 11.23 -4.02 3.43
CA LEU A 187 10.36 -4.69 2.47
C LEU A 187 9.78 -5.95 3.14
N LEU A 188 8.47 -5.96 3.36
CA LEU A 188 7.77 -7.05 4.06
C LEU A 188 6.84 -7.75 3.05
N ASP A 189 7.14 -9.02 2.73
CA ASP A 189 6.35 -9.80 1.77
C ASP A 189 5.39 -10.72 2.53
N GLU A 190 4.07 -10.42 2.48
CA GLU A 190 2.99 -11.13 3.14
C GLU A 190 3.24 -11.37 4.65
N PRO A 191 3.50 -10.33 5.48
CA PRO A 191 3.93 -10.50 6.87
C PRO A 191 2.85 -11.11 7.78
N THR A 192 1.59 -11.09 7.38
CA THR A 192 0.45 -11.63 8.12
C THR A 192 0.03 -13.03 7.66
N ASN A 193 0.74 -13.60 6.66
CA ASN A 193 0.40 -14.90 6.11
C ASN A 193 0.44 -16.01 7.17
N GLY A 194 -0.62 -16.83 7.21
CA GLY A 194 -0.77 -17.94 8.16
C GLY A 194 -1.17 -17.54 9.58
N LEU A 195 -1.46 -16.26 9.84
CA LEU A 195 -1.96 -15.78 11.13
C LEU A 195 -3.49 -15.81 11.19
N ASP A 196 -4.02 -16.02 12.38
CA ASP A 196 -5.43 -15.80 12.69
C ASP A 196 -5.76 -14.29 12.69
N PRO A 197 -7.04 -13.87 12.64
CA PRO A 197 -7.40 -12.45 12.55
C PRO A 197 -6.81 -11.56 13.66
N VAL A 198 -6.72 -12.07 14.89
CA VAL A 198 -6.14 -11.33 16.02
C VAL A 198 -4.62 -11.19 15.84
N GLY A 199 -3.96 -12.27 15.44
CA GLY A 199 -2.52 -12.27 15.15
C GLY A 199 -2.15 -11.33 14.01
N ARG A 200 -2.98 -11.22 12.97
CA ARG A 200 -2.79 -10.27 11.86
C ARG A 200 -2.84 -8.82 12.35
N THR A 201 -3.89 -8.46 13.10
CA THR A 201 -4.01 -7.11 13.67
C THR A 201 -2.80 -6.77 14.54
N THR A 202 -2.41 -7.67 15.44
CA THR A 202 -1.25 -7.47 16.32
C THR A 202 0.06 -7.31 15.53
N MET A 203 0.24 -8.08 14.44
CA MET A 203 1.43 -7.97 13.59
C MET A 203 1.47 -6.64 12.84
N LEU A 204 0.34 -6.18 12.31
CA LEU A 204 0.25 -4.90 11.60
C LEU A 204 0.48 -3.71 12.54
N GLU A 205 -0.08 -3.74 13.74
CA GLU A 205 0.18 -2.73 14.78
C GLU A 205 1.66 -2.70 15.18
N LEU A 206 2.30 -3.87 15.27
CA LEU A 206 3.74 -3.98 15.54
C LEU A 206 4.56 -3.33 14.41
N ILE A 207 4.23 -3.61 13.16
CA ILE A 207 4.89 -3.04 11.98
C ILE A 207 4.75 -1.51 11.98
N ALA A 208 3.54 -0.98 12.18
CA ALA A 208 3.28 0.46 12.24
C ALA A 208 4.06 1.14 13.37
N ARG A 209 4.08 0.52 14.56
CA ARG A 209 4.85 1.02 15.71
C ARG A 209 6.34 1.08 15.40
N ILE A 210 6.92 0.05 14.79
CA ILE A 210 8.33 0.02 14.41
C ILE A 210 8.64 1.14 13.41
N GLY A 211 7.81 1.34 12.40
CA GLY A 211 7.97 2.42 11.44
C GLY A 211 8.00 3.80 12.10
N ALA A 212 7.05 4.06 13.00
CA ALA A 212 6.93 5.33 13.72
C ALA A 212 8.05 5.55 14.75
N GLU A 213 8.39 4.53 15.53
CA GLU A 213 9.37 4.61 16.62
C GLU A 213 10.80 4.82 16.09
N PHE A 214 11.17 4.13 15.01
CA PHE A 214 12.52 4.19 14.44
C PHE A 214 12.65 5.09 13.21
N GLY A 215 11.56 5.67 12.71
CA GLY A 215 11.57 6.49 11.50
C GLY A 215 11.95 5.70 10.23
N ILE A 216 11.67 4.40 10.21
CA ILE A 216 11.98 3.50 9.11
C ILE A 216 10.83 3.53 8.11
N SER A 217 11.12 3.72 6.83
CA SER A 217 10.12 3.56 5.78
C SER A 217 9.81 2.09 5.55
N ILE A 218 8.55 1.75 5.32
CA ILE A 218 8.11 0.35 5.21
C ILE A 218 7.26 0.17 3.96
N VAL A 219 7.56 -0.84 3.17
CA VAL A 219 6.69 -1.34 2.09
C VAL A 219 6.16 -2.70 2.50
N VAL A 220 4.85 -2.80 2.68
CA VAL A 220 4.14 -4.03 3.04
C VAL A 220 3.44 -4.57 1.81
N ALA A 221 3.93 -5.66 1.24
CA ALA A 221 3.22 -6.36 0.17
C ALA A 221 2.17 -7.30 0.78
N SER A 222 0.92 -7.18 0.34
CA SER A 222 -0.17 -8.05 0.77
C SER A 222 -1.25 -8.17 -0.32
N HIS A 223 -2.00 -9.25 -0.26
CA HIS A 223 -3.24 -9.42 -1.02
C HIS A 223 -4.48 -9.05 -0.19
N LEU A 224 -4.33 -8.78 1.11
CA LEU A 224 -5.40 -8.45 2.05
C LEU A 224 -5.44 -6.94 2.30
N LEU A 225 -6.07 -6.23 1.40
CA LEU A 225 -6.11 -4.78 1.39
C LEU A 225 -6.73 -4.18 2.65
N GLY A 226 -7.94 -4.62 3.04
CA GLY A 226 -8.66 -4.06 4.18
C GLY A 226 -7.92 -4.18 5.53
N GLU A 227 -6.87 -5.01 5.60
CA GLU A 227 -6.03 -5.13 6.78
C GLU A 227 -4.92 -4.07 6.80
N ILE A 228 -4.25 -3.85 5.66
CA ILE A 228 -3.12 -2.92 5.59
C ILE A 228 -3.52 -1.44 5.48
N GLU A 229 -4.74 -1.14 5.05
CA GLU A 229 -5.30 0.22 5.05
C GLU A 229 -5.17 0.93 6.41
N ARG A 230 -5.23 0.16 7.50
CA ARG A 230 -5.19 0.70 8.86
C ARG A 230 -3.83 1.26 9.28
N ILE A 231 -2.75 0.83 8.61
CA ILE A 231 -1.38 1.15 9.00
C ILE A 231 -0.63 1.94 7.94
N CYS A 232 -1.18 2.05 6.72
CA CYS A 232 -0.49 2.67 5.59
C CYS A 232 -0.81 4.16 5.47
N ASP A 233 0.22 4.93 5.11
CA ASP A 233 0.09 6.33 4.68
C ASP A 233 -0.24 6.41 3.19
N HIS A 234 0.32 5.48 2.42
CA HIS A 234 0.21 5.39 0.96
C HIS A 234 -0.16 3.98 0.52
N LEU A 235 -0.78 3.89 -0.64
CA LEU A 235 -1.13 2.63 -1.27
C LEU A 235 -0.67 2.62 -2.73
N VAL A 236 -0.09 1.49 -3.14
CA VAL A 236 0.30 1.18 -4.51
C VAL A 236 -0.42 -0.09 -4.93
N ALA A 237 -1.37 0.03 -5.84
CA ALA A 237 -2.12 -1.09 -6.38
C ALA A 237 -1.51 -1.56 -7.71
N ILE A 238 -1.21 -2.86 -7.81
CA ILE A 238 -0.63 -3.48 -9.01
C ILE A 238 -1.54 -4.61 -9.48
N GLU A 239 -1.80 -4.63 -10.77
CA GLU A 239 -2.55 -5.69 -11.44
C GLU A 239 -1.84 -6.11 -12.73
N ALA A 240 -1.75 -7.43 -12.97
CA ALA A 240 -1.10 -8.00 -14.15
C ALA A 240 0.26 -7.35 -14.51
N GLY A 241 1.06 -6.98 -13.49
CA GLY A 241 2.37 -6.35 -13.65
C GLY A 241 2.35 -4.86 -13.95
N ARG A 242 1.19 -4.21 -14.00
CA ARG A 242 1.01 -2.79 -14.27
C ARG A 242 0.59 -2.03 -13.02
N LEU A 243 0.90 -0.75 -12.97
CA LEU A 243 0.35 0.14 -11.95
C LEU A 243 -1.12 0.40 -12.24
N LEU A 244 -1.99 0.03 -11.33
CA LEU A 244 -3.40 0.39 -11.36
C LEU A 244 -3.58 1.79 -10.77
N ARG A 245 -3.12 1.99 -9.53
CA ARG A 245 -3.19 3.28 -8.84
C ARG A 245 -2.10 3.40 -7.77
N ALA A 246 -1.58 4.62 -7.58
CA ALA A 246 -0.73 4.96 -6.44
C ALA A 246 -1.19 6.30 -5.88
N ASP A 247 -1.52 6.34 -4.57
CA ASP A 247 -2.04 7.54 -3.92
C ASP A 247 -1.90 7.44 -2.39
N THR A 248 -2.26 8.51 -1.68
CA THR A 248 -2.40 8.47 -0.21
C THR A 248 -3.61 7.64 0.18
N ILE A 249 -3.58 7.01 1.35
CA ILE A 249 -4.72 6.23 1.85
C ILE A 249 -5.98 7.11 1.99
N THR A 250 -5.82 8.38 2.35
CA THR A 250 -6.91 9.34 2.47
C THR A 250 -7.62 9.56 1.14
N SER A 251 -6.85 9.69 0.04
CA SER A 251 -7.40 9.84 -1.31
C SER A 251 -8.15 8.57 -1.77
N PHE A 252 -7.63 7.38 -1.44
CA PHE A 252 -8.34 6.13 -1.68
C PHE A 252 -9.66 6.05 -0.89
N THR A 253 -9.64 6.45 0.38
CA THR A 253 -10.82 6.39 1.26
C THR A 253 -11.88 7.42 0.89
N GLN A 254 -11.48 8.64 0.45
CA GLN A 254 -12.41 9.68 0.01
C GLN A 254 -13.09 9.32 -1.32
N ALA A 255 -12.35 8.77 -2.28
CA ALA A 255 -12.91 8.30 -3.55
C ALA A 255 -13.89 7.13 -3.39
N SER A 256 -13.87 6.46 -2.25
CA SER A 256 -14.66 5.27 -1.94
C SER A 256 -15.88 5.52 -1.06
N GLN A 257 -16.23 6.77 -0.76
CA GLN A 257 -17.45 7.08 -0.04
C GLN A 257 -18.65 7.02 -0.99
N VAL A 258 -19.44 5.97 -0.86
CA VAL A 258 -20.69 5.81 -1.60
C VAL A 258 -21.86 5.63 -0.65
N LEU A 259 -23.01 6.16 -1.05
CA LEU A 259 -24.28 5.91 -0.40
C LEU A 259 -24.93 4.71 -1.09
N ALA A 260 -25.15 3.62 -0.34
CA ALA A 260 -25.91 2.48 -0.81
C ALA A 260 -27.40 2.73 -0.53
N VAL A 261 -28.21 2.70 -1.58
CA VAL A 261 -29.64 2.97 -1.54
C VAL A 261 -30.37 1.72 -2.03
N GLU A 262 -31.16 1.11 -1.17
CA GLU A 262 -31.98 -0.07 -1.49
C GLU A 262 -33.46 0.28 -1.34
N VAL A 263 -34.21 0.07 -2.41
CA VAL A 263 -35.67 0.25 -2.44
C VAL A 263 -36.34 -1.07 -2.79
N GLU A 264 -37.54 -1.31 -2.26
CA GLU A 264 -38.30 -2.55 -2.49
C GLU A 264 -38.70 -2.69 -3.97
N GLU A 265 -39.09 -1.59 -4.59
CA GLU A 265 -39.46 -1.51 -6.01
C GLU A 265 -39.09 -0.13 -6.59
N GLY A 266 -39.08 0.02 -7.92
CA GLY A 266 -38.87 1.31 -8.59
C GLY A 266 -37.39 1.74 -8.71
N LEU A 267 -36.41 0.82 -8.59
CA LEU A 267 -34.98 1.12 -8.65
C LEU A 267 -34.58 1.86 -9.92
N ALA A 268 -35.12 1.45 -11.09
CA ALA A 268 -34.81 2.10 -12.37
C ALA A 268 -35.35 3.53 -12.44
N GLN A 269 -36.49 3.83 -11.83
CA GLN A 269 -37.05 5.17 -11.76
C GLN A 269 -36.19 6.05 -10.84
N LEU A 270 -35.76 5.53 -9.68
CA LEU A 270 -34.85 6.22 -8.78
C LEU A 270 -33.52 6.54 -9.46
N LEU A 271 -32.94 5.59 -10.21
CA LEU A 271 -31.70 5.79 -10.94
C LEU A 271 -31.81 6.95 -11.96
N GLN A 272 -32.93 7.01 -12.69
CA GLN A 272 -33.19 8.10 -13.66
C GLN A 272 -33.34 9.45 -12.97
N GLU A 273 -34.07 9.50 -11.86
CA GLU A 273 -34.29 10.71 -11.07
C GLU A 273 -33.00 11.24 -10.47
N LEU A 274 -32.16 10.36 -9.88
CA LEU A 274 -30.86 10.75 -9.33
C LEU A 274 -29.93 11.31 -10.39
N LYS A 275 -29.89 10.69 -11.58
CA LYS A 275 -29.15 11.21 -12.73
C LYS A 275 -29.67 12.56 -13.21
N ALA A 276 -30.99 12.76 -13.23
CA ALA A 276 -31.59 14.05 -13.58
C ALA A 276 -31.24 15.17 -12.58
N ARG A 277 -31.03 14.82 -11.31
CA ARG A 277 -30.54 15.72 -10.26
C ARG A 277 -29.01 15.88 -10.23
N GLY A 278 -28.29 15.31 -11.20
CA GLY A 278 -26.85 15.47 -11.36
C GLY A 278 -25.99 14.52 -10.53
N LEU A 279 -26.58 13.49 -9.92
CA LEU A 279 -25.84 12.48 -9.19
C LEU A 279 -25.41 11.32 -10.09
N ALA A 280 -24.14 10.91 -10.01
CA ALA A 280 -23.58 9.77 -10.72
C ALA A 280 -23.97 8.46 -10.02
N ALA A 281 -25.25 8.02 -10.15
CA ALA A 281 -25.72 6.79 -9.56
C ALA A 281 -25.48 5.58 -10.49
N THR A 282 -25.06 4.45 -9.93
CA THR A 282 -24.86 3.17 -10.62
C THR A 282 -25.61 2.05 -9.91
N THR A 283 -26.03 1.02 -10.66
CA THR A 283 -26.71 -0.16 -10.07
C THR A 283 -25.67 -1.22 -9.74
N GLN A 284 -25.71 -1.76 -8.52
CA GLN A 284 -24.88 -2.88 -8.11
C GLN A 284 -25.30 -4.18 -8.83
N GLN A 285 -24.42 -5.20 -8.89
CA GLN A 285 -24.68 -6.48 -9.59
C GLN A 285 -25.90 -7.23 -9.07
N ASP A 286 -26.34 -6.98 -7.84
CA ASP A 286 -27.55 -7.56 -7.23
C ASP A 286 -28.87 -7.01 -7.82
N GLN A 287 -28.79 -5.96 -8.65
CA GLN A 287 -29.89 -5.22 -9.26
C GLN A 287 -30.94 -4.69 -8.26
N ARG A 288 -30.58 -4.60 -6.97
CA ARG A 288 -31.45 -4.12 -5.87
C ARG A 288 -30.90 -2.88 -5.18
N THR A 289 -29.59 -2.62 -5.33
CA THR A 289 -28.89 -1.54 -4.65
C THR A 289 -28.35 -0.53 -5.66
N LEU A 290 -28.62 0.76 -5.45
CA LEU A 290 -27.93 1.86 -6.14
C LEU A 290 -26.74 2.31 -5.30
N LEU A 291 -25.63 2.55 -5.96
CA LEU A 291 -24.44 3.16 -5.41
C LEU A 291 -24.36 4.61 -5.91
N VAL A 292 -24.37 5.56 -4.98
CA VAL A 292 -24.32 6.99 -5.26
C VAL A 292 -23.05 7.56 -4.62
N PRO A 293 -22.06 8.04 -5.40
CA PRO A 293 -20.88 8.68 -4.86
C PRO A 293 -21.25 9.90 -4.00
N LEU A 294 -20.67 9.99 -2.80
CA LEU A 294 -20.85 11.14 -1.92
C LEU A 294 -19.95 12.30 -2.38
N GLY A 295 -20.58 13.30 -3.00
CA GLY A 295 -19.91 14.53 -3.43
C GLY A 295 -19.90 15.66 -2.38
N GLY A 296 -20.62 15.45 -1.25
CA GLY A 296 -20.79 16.40 -0.16
C GLY A 296 -21.94 16.01 0.76
N ASP A 297 -22.16 16.79 1.82
CA ASP A 297 -23.24 16.55 2.80
C ASP A 297 -24.65 16.63 2.15
N ASP A 298 -24.79 17.41 1.09
CA ASP A 298 -26.06 17.57 0.36
C ASP A 298 -26.51 16.28 -0.36
N THR A 299 -25.61 15.32 -0.62
CA THR A 299 -25.95 14.09 -1.38
C THR A 299 -27.02 13.26 -0.66
N TYR A 300 -26.96 13.20 0.68
CA TYR A 300 -27.98 12.53 1.49
C TYR A 300 -29.37 13.15 1.29
N ASP A 301 -29.45 14.47 1.33
CA ASP A 301 -30.70 15.20 1.19
C ASP A 301 -31.30 15.01 -0.19
N VAL A 302 -30.48 15.09 -1.24
CA VAL A 302 -30.93 14.86 -2.63
C VAL A 302 -31.47 13.44 -2.84
N VAL A 303 -30.80 12.42 -2.29
CA VAL A 303 -31.25 11.03 -2.37
C VAL A 303 -32.54 10.82 -1.59
N ARG A 304 -32.62 11.32 -0.35
CA ARG A 304 -33.83 11.24 0.49
C ARG A 304 -35.02 11.90 -0.22
N ASP A 305 -34.83 13.11 -0.74
CA ASP A 305 -35.91 13.87 -1.41
C ASP A 305 -36.33 13.18 -2.70
N ALA A 306 -35.40 12.59 -3.48
CA ALA A 306 -35.75 11.79 -4.66
C ALA A 306 -36.60 10.56 -4.34
N VAL A 307 -36.26 9.84 -3.26
CA VAL A 307 -37.03 8.68 -2.78
C VAL A 307 -38.42 9.12 -2.33
N ALA A 308 -38.52 10.25 -1.60
CA ALA A 308 -39.78 10.79 -1.11
C ALA A 308 -40.69 11.27 -2.25
N ASP A 309 -40.14 12.01 -3.22
CA ASP A 309 -40.91 12.54 -4.38
C ASP A 309 -41.48 11.42 -5.26
N LEU A 310 -40.74 10.30 -5.39
CA LEU A 310 -41.20 9.13 -6.11
C LEU A 310 -42.07 8.19 -5.25
N ALA A 311 -42.27 8.51 -3.98
CA ALA A 311 -43.00 7.69 -3.01
C ALA A 311 -42.52 6.22 -2.96
N LEU A 312 -41.22 5.99 -3.10
CA LEU A 312 -40.65 4.65 -3.12
C LEU A 312 -40.44 4.11 -1.70
N PRO A 313 -40.69 2.80 -1.46
CA PRO A 313 -40.40 2.20 -0.17
C PRO A 313 -38.90 2.00 0.00
N LEU A 314 -38.28 2.84 0.83
CA LEU A 314 -36.86 2.78 1.17
C LEU A 314 -36.59 1.66 2.16
N CYS A 315 -35.79 0.67 1.76
CA CYS A 315 -35.40 -0.46 2.61
C CYS A 315 -34.11 -0.15 3.40
N ARG A 316 -33.16 0.49 2.70
CA ARG A 316 -31.82 0.75 3.27
C ARG A 316 -31.21 2.01 2.68
N LEU A 317 -30.62 2.82 3.55
CA LEU A 317 -29.83 3.98 3.20
C LEU A 317 -28.62 4.01 4.12
N GLU A 318 -27.48 3.59 3.61
CA GLU A 318 -26.27 3.54 4.43
C GLU A 318 -25.05 4.06 3.67
N GLN A 319 -24.18 4.72 4.38
CA GLN A 319 -22.87 5.06 3.85
C GLN A 319 -22.00 3.80 3.85
N ARG A 320 -21.65 3.32 2.67
CA ARG A 320 -20.63 2.29 2.53
C ARG A 320 -19.31 2.96 2.20
N ARG A 321 -18.26 2.53 2.87
CA ARG A 321 -16.92 2.70 2.37
C ARG A 321 -16.75 1.63 1.30
N HIS A 322 -16.52 2.00 0.05
CA HIS A 322 -16.00 1.03 -0.92
C HIS A 322 -14.74 0.42 -0.28
N GLN A 323 -14.75 -0.88 -0.09
CA GLN A 323 -13.49 -1.57 0.16
C GLN A 323 -12.69 -1.43 -1.12
N VAL A 324 -11.42 -1.02 -1.02
CA VAL A 324 -10.52 -0.86 -2.20
C VAL A 324 -10.48 -2.18 -3.03
N GLU A 325 -10.94 -3.30 -2.46
CA GLU A 325 -11.19 -4.58 -3.16
C GLU A 325 -12.21 -4.49 -4.30
N GLU A 326 -13.16 -3.55 -4.24
CA GLU A 326 -14.13 -3.34 -5.32
C GLU A 326 -13.51 -2.59 -6.50
N LEU A 327 -12.47 -1.80 -6.30
CA LEU A 327 -11.71 -1.17 -7.39
C LEU A 327 -11.04 -2.20 -8.31
N PHE A 328 -10.73 -3.38 -7.78
CA PHE A 328 -10.20 -4.50 -8.57
C PHE A 328 -11.27 -5.29 -9.31
N ARG A 329 -12.57 -5.12 -8.96
CA ARG A 329 -13.70 -5.82 -9.62
C ARG A 329 -14.36 -5.00 -10.72
N ASP A 330 -14.36 -3.68 -10.60
CA ASP A 330 -15.05 -2.80 -11.58
C ASP A 330 -14.34 -2.75 -12.93
N GLU A 331 -13.02 -3.02 -12.99
CA GLU A 331 -12.28 -3.08 -14.26
C GLU A 331 -12.39 -4.45 -14.95
N GLU A 332 -12.64 -5.55 -14.24
CA GLU A 332 -12.95 -6.84 -14.88
C GLU A 332 -14.26 -6.79 -15.71
N GLY A 333 -15.23 -5.96 -15.28
CA GLY A 333 -16.48 -5.73 -16.00
C GLY A 333 -16.33 -4.88 -17.26
N ALA A 334 -15.33 -4.01 -17.33
CA ALA A 334 -15.10 -3.11 -18.47
C ALA A 334 -14.26 -3.73 -19.60
N ALA A 335 -13.56 -4.85 -19.34
CA ALA A 335 -12.71 -5.53 -20.32
C ALA A 335 -13.44 -6.61 -21.14
N HIS A 336 -14.73 -6.82 -20.91
CA HIS A 336 -15.57 -7.81 -21.59
C HIS A 336 -16.79 -7.20 -22.32
N VAL A 337 -16.74 -5.91 -22.71
CA VAL A 337 -17.75 -5.32 -23.62
C VAL A 337 -17.11 -4.94 -24.94
#